data_9f433290ecc6207f30a37c8793bdc147
#
_entry.id   9f433290ecc6207f30a37c8793bdc147
#
_cell.length_a   1.000
_cell.length_b   1.000
_cell.length_c   1.000
_cell.angle_alpha   90.00
_cell.angle_beta   90.00
_cell.angle_gamma   90.00
#
_symmetry.space_group_name_H-M   'P 1'
#
loop_
_entity.id
_entity.type
_entity.pdbx_description
1 polymer ?
#
loop_
_entity_poly.entity_id
_entity_poly.type
_entity_poly.pdbx_seq_one_letter_code
_entity_poly.pdbx_strand_id
1 'polypeptide(L)'
;ILILTRKPIGAIEYSLYDKIADAFFQHKNRPFHTKPQFINYGIDDFNYALSKAHYFETEIKRQGIILYDSGEYKLARRRKLNFDEIQERAQKYYDDNFKPKAIEFILLNIDSYNRKNYKMASFNLHQATENLLRIIELVFTLYSPKEHRLTELMNRCKRFTTEIFKAFPRDTPEEERLFKLLERAYVESRYNPDFEITKEDIDALLPNCLLYTSDAADEL
;
A
#
# COMPACT_ATOMS: atom_id res chain seq x y z
N ILE A 1 -13.75 1.50 12.41
CA ILE A 1 -15.24 1.55 12.38
C ILE A 1 -15.65 2.51 11.27
N LEU A 2 -16.44 2.03 10.29
CA LEU A 2 -17.03 2.89 9.27
C LEU A 2 -18.39 3.38 9.75
N ILE A 3 -18.63 4.69 9.61
CA ILE A 3 -19.88 5.35 9.95
C ILE A 3 -20.46 5.98 8.68
N LEU A 4 -21.63 5.53 8.27
CA LEU A 4 -22.36 6.09 7.15
C LEU A 4 -23.39 7.10 7.67
N THR A 5 -23.33 8.32 7.18
CA THR A 5 -24.22 9.41 7.54
C THR A 5 -24.91 9.98 6.30
N ARG A 6 -26.02 10.71 6.48
CA ARG A 6 -26.73 11.35 5.36
C ARG A 6 -25.81 12.25 4.52
N LYS A 7 -24.95 13.00 5.22
CA LYS A 7 -23.91 13.85 4.62
C LYS A 7 -22.58 13.58 5.31
N PRO A 8 -21.45 13.72 4.61
CA PRO A 8 -20.16 13.68 5.28
C PRO A 8 -20.11 14.68 6.42
N ILE A 9 -19.51 14.30 7.54
CA ILE A 9 -19.35 15.19 8.69
C ILE A 9 -18.18 16.15 8.46
N GLY A 10 -18.27 17.34 9.07
CA GLY A 10 -17.21 18.34 9.06
C GLY A 10 -16.13 18.08 10.12
N ALA A 11 -15.14 18.98 10.18
CA ALA A 11 -14.00 18.86 11.09
C ALA A 11 -14.40 18.87 12.58
N ILE A 12 -15.48 19.57 12.92
CA ILE A 12 -15.98 19.66 14.32
C ILE A 12 -16.50 18.29 14.77
N GLU A 13 -17.25 17.61 13.92
CA GLU A 13 -17.80 16.28 14.22
C GLU A 13 -16.68 15.22 14.28
N TYR A 14 -15.61 15.36 13.48
CA TYR A 14 -14.45 14.51 13.62
C TYR A 14 -13.81 14.58 15.00
N SER A 15 -13.77 15.76 15.61
CA SER A 15 -13.28 15.93 16.98
C SER A 15 -14.08 15.13 18.02
N LEU A 16 -15.37 14.87 17.75
CA LEU A 16 -16.20 14.01 18.59
C LEU A 16 -15.75 12.55 18.52
N TYR A 17 -15.41 12.07 17.32
CA TYR A 17 -14.91 10.71 17.17
C TYR A 17 -13.58 10.49 17.86
N ASP A 18 -12.69 11.48 17.82
CA ASP A 18 -11.43 11.43 18.57
C ASP A 18 -11.69 11.36 20.08
N LYS A 19 -12.61 12.17 20.60
CA LYS A 19 -13.00 12.13 22.03
C LYS A 19 -13.61 10.78 22.42
N ILE A 20 -14.44 10.19 21.57
CA ILE A 20 -15.03 8.86 21.81
C ILE A 20 -13.93 7.80 21.80
N ALA A 21 -13.00 7.86 20.85
CA ALA A 21 -11.88 6.95 20.77
C ALA A 21 -10.97 7.04 22.00
N ASP A 22 -10.70 8.27 22.46
CA ASP A 22 -9.89 8.51 23.66
C ASP A 22 -10.59 8.04 24.93
N ALA A 23 -11.89 8.33 25.08
CA ALA A 23 -12.68 7.86 26.22
C ALA A 23 -12.71 6.32 26.27
N PHE A 24 -12.90 5.67 25.13
CA PHE A 24 -12.83 4.20 25.03
C PHE A 24 -11.44 3.69 25.41
N PHE A 25 -10.39 4.34 24.93
CA PHE A 25 -9.03 3.92 25.20
C PHE A 25 -8.63 4.10 26.66
N GLN A 26 -9.18 5.11 27.34
CA GLN A 26 -8.93 5.38 28.77
C GLN A 26 -9.76 4.51 29.71
N HIS A 27 -10.77 3.79 29.20
CA HIS A 27 -11.62 2.96 30.05
C HIS A 27 -10.83 1.82 30.70
N LYS A 28 -10.84 1.73 32.03
CA LYS A 28 -10.01 0.78 32.82
C LYS A 28 -10.28 -0.68 32.52
N ASN A 29 -11.54 -1.03 32.22
CA ASN A 29 -11.99 -2.43 32.02
C ASN A 29 -12.14 -2.77 30.52
N ARG A 30 -11.45 -2.08 29.62
CA ARG A 30 -11.54 -2.39 28.19
C ARG A 30 -10.96 -3.77 27.89
N PRO A 31 -11.65 -4.59 27.08
CA PRO A 31 -11.16 -5.92 26.69
C PRO A 31 -10.08 -5.84 25.60
N PHE A 32 -9.86 -4.65 24.99
CA PHE A 32 -8.94 -4.44 23.86
C PHE A 32 -7.96 -3.31 24.15
N HIS A 33 -6.75 -3.43 23.60
CA HIS A 33 -5.70 -2.41 23.73
C HIS A 33 -5.56 -1.51 22.50
N THR A 34 -6.34 -1.74 21.45
CA THR A 34 -6.30 -0.95 20.22
C THR A 34 -7.30 0.21 20.30
N LYS A 35 -6.81 1.43 20.04
CA LYS A 35 -7.66 2.61 19.92
C LYS A 35 -8.59 2.46 18.71
N PRO A 36 -9.91 2.64 18.84
CA PRO A 36 -10.81 2.59 17.69
C PRO A 36 -10.51 3.75 16.73
N GLN A 37 -10.49 3.44 15.44
CA GLN A 37 -10.40 4.42 14.37
C GLN A 37 -11.75 4.55 13.70
N PHE A 38 -12.16 5.77 13.39
CA PHE A 38 -13.42 6.07 12.73
C PHE A 38 -13.18 6.66 11.35
N ILE A 39 -13.95 6.16 10.38
CA ILE A 39 -14.01 6.71 9.02
C ILE A 39 -15.46 7.10 8.78
N ASN A 40 -15.72 8.36 8.46
CA ASN A 40 -17.05 8.81 8.06
C ASN A 40 -17.18 8.85 6.53
N TYR A 41 -18.34 8.43 6.06
CA TYR A 41 -18.71 8.45 4.65
C TYR A 41 -20.14 8.97 4.49
N GLY A 42 -20.39 9.77 3.45
CA GLY A 42 -21.74 10.05 3.01
C GLY A 42 -22.39 8.79 2.41
N ILE A 43 -23.64 8.52 2.76
CA ILE A 43 -24.35 7.33 2.25
C ILE A 43 -24.46 7.35 0.71
N ASP A 44 -24.66 8.51 0.11
CA ASP A 44 -24.78 8.68 -1.33
C ASP A 44 -23.42 8.42 -2.02
N ASP A 45 -22.33 8.93 -1.47
CA ASP A 45 -20.97 8.70 -1.97
C ASP A 45 -20.60 7.22 -1.86
N PHE A 46 -20.95 6.58 -0.74
CA PHE A 46 -20.72 5.15 -0.54
C PHE A 46 -21.51 4.30 -1.54
N ASN A 47 -22.78 4.63 -1.77
CA ASN A 47 -23.64 3.96 -2.74
C ASN A 47 -23.14 4.19 -4.18
N TYR A 48 -22.69 5.41 -4.51
CA TYR A 48 -22.07 5.70 -5.78
C TYR A 48 -20.82 4.82 -6.01
N ALA A 49 -19.93 4.76 -5.02
CA ALA A 49 -18.72 3.94 -5.09
C ALA A 49 -19.04 2.44 -5.25
N LEU A 50 -20.06 1.92 -4.57
CA LEU A 50 -20.58 0.55 -4.78
C LEU A 50 -21.06 0.35 -6.21
N SER A 51 -21.79 1.32 -6.79
CA SER A 51 -22.28 1.27 -8.17
C SER A 51 -21.16 1.28 -9.20
N LYS A 52 -20.01 1.85 -8.84
CA LYS A 52 -18.78 1.88 -9.64
C LYS A 52 -17.84 0.72 -9.34
N ALA A 53 -18.23 -0.20 -8.47
CA ALA A 53 -17.42 -1.32 -8.02
C ALA A 53 -16.03 -0.88 -7.49
N HIS A 54 -15.99 0.19 -6.70
CA HIS A 54 -14.78 0.55 -5.98
C HIS A 54 -14.46 -0.53 -4.96
N TYR A 55 -13.17 -0.87 -4.86
CA TYR A 55 -12.72 -2.01 -4.06
C TYR A 55 -13.10 -1.87 -2.58
N PHE A 56 -12.75 -0.73 -1.95
CA PHE A 56 -12.93 -0.51 -0.52
C PHE A 56 -14.40 -0.68 -0.09
N GLU A 57 -15.32 0.00 -0.76
CA GLU A 57 -16.73 -0.03 -0.43
C GLU A 57 -17.34 -1.41 -0.73
N THR A 58 -16.88 -2.05 -1.81
CA THR A 58 -17.30 -3.40 -2.16
C THR A 58 -16.89 -4.42 -1.11
N GLU A 59 -15.65 -4.33 -0.60
CA GLU A 59 -15.15 -5.22 0.44
C GLU A 59 -15.80 -4.94 1.80
N ILE A 60 -16.02 -3.68 2.15
CA ILE A 60 -16.78 -3.33 3.36
C ILE A 60 -18.18 -3.93 3.30
N LYS A 61 -18.88 -3.80 2.18
CA LYS A 61 -20.21 -4.41 2.05
C LYS A 61 -20.18 -5.93 2.07
N ARG A 62 -19.11 -6.56 1.61
CA ARG A 62 -18.95 -8.02 1.57
C ARG A 62 -18.61 -8.62 2.92
N GLN A 63 -17.73 -7.97 3.67
CA GLN A 63 -17.10 -8.53 4.88
C GLN A 63 -17.44 -7.76 6.16
N GLY A 64 -17.97 -6.54 6.02
CA GLY A 64 -18.29 -5.68 7.15
C GLY A 64 -19.38 -6.28 8.05
N ILE A 65 -19.21 -6.11 9.34
CA ILE A 65 -20.21 -6.47 10.36
C ILE A 65 -21.02 -5.21 10.65
N ILE A 66 -22.34 -5.27 10.45
CA ILE A 66 -23.24 -4.18 10.79
C ILE A 66 -23.40 -4.15 12.32
N LEU A 67 -22.91 -3.06 12.93
CA LEU A 67 -23.04 -2.83 14.36
C LEU A 67 -24.35 -2.10 14.72
N TYR A 68 -24.81 -1.23 13.82
CA TYR A 68 -26.05 -0.46 13.96
C TYR A 68 -26.60 -0.14 12.58
N ASP A 69 -27.93 -0.22 12.42
CA ASP A 69 -28.66 0.18 11.21
C ASP A 69 -29.92 0.93 11.64
N SER A 70 -30.09 2.18 11.17
CA SER A 70 -31.29 2.98 11.42
C SER A 70 -32.52 2.47 10.65
N GLY A 71 -32.31 1.69 9.61
CA GLY A 71 -33.34 1.25 8.68
C GLY A 71 -33.80 2.33 7.67
N GLU A 72 -33.26 3.55 7.74
CA GLU A 72 -33.69 4.67 6.87
C GLU A 72 -33.07 4.58 5.47
N TYR A 73 -31.87 3.98 5.34
CA TYR A 73 -31.09 4.01 4.12
C TYR A 73 -30.72 2.59 3.67
N LYS A 74 -30.82 2.34 2.37
CA LYS A 74 -30.41 1.07 1.80
C LYS A 74 -29.04 1.21 1.09
N LEU A 75 -28.16 0.27 1.35
CA LEU A 75 -26.91 0.15 0.59
C LEU A 75 -27.21 -0.36 -0.84
N ALA A 76 -26.67 0.35 -1.83
CA ALA A 76 -26.76 -0.04 -3.23
C ALA A 76 -26.21 -1.46 -3.44
N ARG A 77 -26.72 -2.17 -4.43
CA ARG A 77 -26.12 -3.45 -4.81
C ARG A 77 -24.71 -3.21 -5.36
N ARG A 78 -23.74 -4.04 -4.93
CA ARG A 78 -22.41 -3.99 -5.50
C ARG A 78 -22.48 -4.38 -6.98
N ARG A 79 -21.80 -3.63 -7.83
CA ARG A 79 -21.61 -3.99 -9.22
C ARG A 79 -20.48 -5.01 -9.34
N LYS A 80 -20.65 -5.99 -10.21
CA LYS A 80 -19.54 -6.84 -10.65
C LYS A 80 -18.98 -6.23 -11.94
N LEU A 81 -17.66 -6.14 -12.01
CA LEU A 81 -16.97 -5.78 -13.24
C LEU A 81 -16.91 -7.01 -14.17
N ASN A 82 -17.02 -6.79 -15.48
CA ASN A 82 -16.64 -7.78 -16.46
C ASN A 82 -15.12 -7.79 -16.68
N PHE A 83 -14.63 -8.73 -17.50
CA PHE A 83 -13.20 -8.89 -17.74
C PHE A 83 -12.55 -7.66 -18.38
N ASP A 84 -13.19 -7.08 -19.39
CA ASP A 84 -12.67 -5.91 -20.11
C ASP A 84 -12.55 -4.69 -19.20
N GLU A 85 -13.55 -4.46 -18.34
CA GLU A 85 -13.52 -3.38 -17.34
C GLU A 85 -12.40 -3.57 -16.28
N ILE A 86 -12.14 -4.84 -15.92
CA ILE A 86 -11.02 -5.16 -15.00
C ILE A 86 -9.70 -4.85 -15.68
N GLN A 87 -9.54 -5.30 -16.92
CA GLN A 87 -8.32 -5.08 -17.71
C GLN A 87 -8.06 -3.59 -17.95
N GLU A 88 -9.08 -2.83 -18.38
CA GLU A 88 -8.97 -1.37 -18.57
C GLU A 88 -8.55 -0.65 -17.28
N ARG A 89 -9.13 -1.02 -16.14
CA ARG A 89 -8.75 -0.43 -14.86
C ARG A 89 -7.36 -0.84 -14.41
N ALA A 90 -6.99 -2.10 -14.60
CA ALA A 90 -5.66 -2.59 -14.29
C ALA A 90 -4.60 -1.85 -15.12
N GLN A 91 -4.85 -1.68 -16.41
CA GLN A 91 -3.97 -0.92 -17.30
C GLN A 91 -3.85 0.54 -16.86
N LYS A 92 -4.97 1.20 -16.57
CA LYS A 92 -4.94 2.58 -16.06
C LYS A 92 -4.14 2.71 -14.76
N TYR A 93 -4.33 1.79 -13.82
CA TYR A 93 -3.56 1.81 -12.56
C TYR A 93 -2.08 1.56 -12.78
N TYR A 94 -1.74 0.69 -13.73
CA TYR A 94 -0.36 0.45 -14.13
C TYR A 94 0.27 1.73 -14.69
N ASP A 95 -0.39 2.38 -15.62
CA ASP A 95 0.09 3.61 -16.27
C ASP A 95 0.18 4.80 -15.32
N ASP A 96 -0.82 4.99 -14.45
CA ASP A 96 -0.88 6.13 -13.52
C ASP A 96 0.04 5.98 -12.29
N ASN A 97 0.36 4.74 -11.89
CA ASN A 97 1.12 4.50 -10.67
C ASN A 97 2.49 3.87 -10.89
N PHE A 98 2.60 2.92 -11.83
CA PHE A 98 3.87 2.21 -12.05
C PHE A 98 4.90 3.10 -12.74
N LYS A 99 4.59 3.59 -13.95
CA LYS A 99 5.54 4.37 -14.76
C LYS A 99 6.02 5.63 -14.03
N PRO A 100 5.14 6.51 -13.51
CA PRO A 100 5.63 7.74 -12.90
C PRO A 100 6.35 7.48 -11.58
N LYS A 101 5.82 6.63 -10.71
CA LYS A 101 6.35 6.50 -9.34
C LYS A 101 7.55 5.58 -9.22
N ALA A 102 7.46 4.36 -9.74
CA ALA A 102 8.54 3.40 -9.58
C ALA A 102 9.78 3.84 -10.36
N ILE A 103 9.59 4.29 -11.61
CA ILE A 103 10.69 4.76 -12.45
C ILE A 103 11.32 6.02 -11.86
N GLU A 104 10.52 6.97 -11.38
CA GLU A 104 11.04 8.19 -10.77
C GLU A 104 11.87 7.88 -9.53
N PHE A 105 11.44 6.96 -8.67
CA PHE A 105 12.24 6.54 -7.52
C PHE A 105 13.54 5.84 -7.92
N ILE A 106 13.58 5.12 -9.04
CA ILE A 106 14.83 4.57 -9.58
C ILE A 106 15.76 5.68 -10.03
N LEU A 107 15.25 6.69 -10.75
CA LEU A 107 16.05 7.84 -11.17
C LEU A 107 16.58 8.62 -9.98
N LEU A 108 15.76 8.85 -8.95
CA LEU A 108 16.18 9.49 -7.70
C LEU A 108 17.22 8.65 -6.93
N ASN A 109 17.13 7.31 -6.99
CA ASN A 109 18.16 6.44 -6.46
C ASN A 109 19.49 6.68 -7.18
N ILE A 110 19.51 6.67 -8.50
CA ILE A 110 20.72 6.89 -9.32
C ILE A 110 21.32 8.27 -9.03
N ASP A 111 20.50 9.32 -8.94
CA ASP A 111 20.97 10.67 -8.61
C ASP A 111 21.60 10.72 -7.20
N SER A 112 20.93 10.14 -6.22
CA SER A 112 21.44 10.06 -4.84
C SER A 112 22.73 9.26 -4.75
N TYR A 113 22.82 8.15 -5.47
CA TYR A 113 24.02 7.32 -5.59
C TYR A 113 25.21 8.10 -6.18
N ASN A 114 25.00 8.84 -7.27
CA ASN A 114 26.02 9.63 -7.93
C ASN A 114 26.56 10.76 -7.01
N ARG A 115 25.71 11.26 -6.12
CA ARG A 115 26.10 12.24 -5.08
C ARG A 115 26.73 11.57 -3.85
N LYS A 116 26.94 10.26 -3.86
CA LYS A 116 27.44 9.46 -2.73
C LYS A 116 26.56 9.53 -1.48
N ASN A 117 25.28 9.87 -1.65
CA ASN A 117 24.29 9.85 -0.57
C ASN A 117 23.60 8.49 -0.55
N TYR A 118 24.29 7.48 -0.07
CA TYR A 118 23.81 6.09 -0.09
C TYR A 118 22.59 5.86 0.81
N LYS A 119 22.45 6.64 1.90
CA LYS A 119 21.22 6.61 2.73
C LYS A 119 19.97 6.99 1.92
N MET A 120 20.01 8.10 1.17
CA MET A 120 18.90 8.50 0.32
C MET A 120 18.73 7.57 -0.88
N ALA A 121 19.83 7.07 -1.44
CA ALA A 121 19.76 6.06 -2.48
C ALA A 121 18.98 4.83 -2.02
N SER A 122 19.27 4.30 -0.83
CA SER A 122 18.56 3.14 -0.28
C SER A 122 17.08 3.41 0.01
N PHE A 123 16.74 4.60 0.49
CA PHE A 123 15.33 5.00 0.67
C PHE A 123 14.59 5.00 -0.67
N ASN A 124 15.17 5.62 -1.70
CA ASN A 124 14.57 5.67 -3.01
C ASN A 124 14.43 4.26 -3.63
N LEU A 125 15.43 3.39 -3.42
CA LEU A 125 15.39 2.01 -3.87
C LEU A 125 14.30 1.20 -3.17
N HIS A 126 14.12 1.40 -1.85
CA HIS A 126 13.00 0.83 -1.13
C HIS A 126 11.66 1.30 -1.72
N GLN A 127 11.50 2.60 -1.99
CA GLN A 127 10.27 3.15 -2.55
C GLN A 127 9.98 2.62 -3.96
N ALA A 128 11.01 2.46 -4.80
CA ALA A 128 10.87 1.81 -6.10
C ALA A 128 10.35 0.37 -5.93
N THR A 129 11.00 -0.43 -5.08
CA THR A 129 10.62 -1.81 -4.80
C THR A 129 9.21 -1.93 -4.23
N GLU A 130 8.86 -1.06 -3.28
CA GLU A 130 7.51 -1.01 -2.71
C GLU A 130 6.44 -0.77 -3.77
N ASN A 131 6.67 0.19 -4.67
CA ASN A 131 5.71 0.48 -5.75
C ASN A 131 5.62 -0.68 -6.75
N LEU A 132 6.73 -1.33 -7.09
CA LEU A 132 6.74 -2.54 -7.93
C LEU A 132 5.89 -3.67 -7.33
N LEU A 133 6.05 -3.93 -6.04
CA LEU A 133 5.28 -4.97 -5.35
C LEU A 133 3.79 -4.63 -5.26
N ARG A 134 3.47 -3.36 -5.00
CA ARG A 134 2.09 -2.89 -4.92
C ARG A 134 1.35 -3.00 -6.24
N ILE A 135 2.03 -2.72 -7.36
CA ILE A 135 1.39 -2.78 -8.67
C ILE A 135 0.99 -4.22 -9.04
N ILE A 136 1.76 -5.22 -8.63
CA ILE A 136 1.40 -6.63 -8.86
C ILE A 136 0.03 -6.93 -8.24
N GLU A 137 -0.16 -6.60 -6.96
CA GLU A 137 -1.47 -6.84 -6.32
C GLU A 137 -2.57 -5.96 -6.94
N LEU A 138 -2.25 -4.72 -7.28
CA LEU A 138 -3.20 -3.77 -7.84
C LEU A 138 -3.75 -4.22 -9.20
N VAL A 139 -2.89 -4.72 -10.09
CA VAL A 139 -3.30 -5.20 -11.42
C VAL A 139 -4.24 -6.40 -11.31
N PHE A 140 -3.95 -7.33 -10.39
CA PHE A 140 -4.77 -8.53 -10.23
C PHE A 140 -6.06 -8.32 -9.41
N THR A 141 -6.07 -7.36 -8.48
CA THR A 141 -7.17 -7.21 -7.51
C THR A 141 -7.86 -5.86 -7.58
N LEU A 142 -7.32 -4.90 -8.32
CA LEU A 142 -7.72 -3.49 -8.32
C LEU A 142 -7.59 -2.83 -6.93
N TYR A 143 -6.72 -3.37 -6.09
CA TYR A 143 -6.46 -2.88 -4.73
C TYR A 143 -4.96 -2.70 -4.49
N SER A 144 -4.60 -1.55 -3.92
CA SER A 144 -3.24 -1.27 -3.46
C SER A 144 -3.20 -1.24 -1.93
N PRO A 145 -2.49 -2.16 -1.28
CA PRO A 145 -2.38 -2.19 0.17
C PRO A 145 -1.63 -0.97 0.71
N LYS A 146 -2.01 -0.49 1.89
CA LYS A 146 -1.27 0.54 2.63
C LYS A 146 -0.20 -0.11 3.53
N GLU A 147 0.60 -0.98 2.94
CA GLU A 147 1.70 -1.67 3.62
C GLU A 147 3.03 -1.15 3.08
N HIS A 148 4.03 -0.97 3.94
CA HIS A 148 5.37 -0.50 3.59
C HIS A 148 6.44 -1.57 3.79
N ARG A 149 6.12 -2.67 4.50
CA ARG A 149 7.06 -3.77 4.72
C ARG A 149 7.16 -4.62 3.45
N LEU A 150 8.34 -4.66 2.87
CA LEU A 150 8.58 -5.40 1.62
C LEU A 150 8.30 -6.89 1.79
N THR A 151 8.64 -7.47 2.94
CA THR A 151 8.34 -8.88 3.28
C THR A 151 6.84 -9.17 3.16
N GLU A 152 5.99 -8.31 3.70
CA GLU A 152 4.54 -8.50 3.65
C GLU A 152 3.98 -8.31 2.22
N LEU A 153 4.48 -7.32 1.51
CA LEU A 153 4.11 -7.10 0.11
C LEU A 153 4.50 -8.30 -0.77
N MET A 154 5.71 -8.84 -0.61
CA MET A 154 6.15 -10.05 -1.32
C MET A 154 5.26 -11.26 -0.98
N ASN A 155 4.92 -11.46 0.30
CA ASN A 155 4.03 -12.54 0.72
C ASN A 155 2.64 -12.41 0.09
N ARG A 156 2.13 -11.19 -0.08
CA ARG A 156 0.87 -10.92 -0.77
C ARG A 156 0.96 -11.21 -2.27
N CYS A 157 2.08 -10.89 -2.90
CA CYS A 157 2.32 -11.16 -4.32
C CYS A 157 2.43 -12.65 -4.63
N LYS A 158 2.82 -13.49 -3.67
CA LYS A 158 3.05 -14.94 -3.84
C LYS A 158 1.87 -15.68 -4.48
N ARG A 159 0.64 -15.23 -4.26
CA ARG A 159 -0.57 -15.83 -4.84
C ARG A 159 -0.73 -15.55 -6.35
N PHE A 160 0.01 -14.58 -6.89
CA PHE A 160 -0.06 -14.18 -8.30
C PHE A 160 1.19 -14.61 -9.06
N THR A 161 2.37 -14.43 -8.45
CA THR A 161 3.64 -14.80 -9.05
C THR A 161 4.68 -15.15 -7.98
N THR A 162 5.56 -16.11 -8.32
CA THR A 162 6.73 -16.43 -7.49
C THR A 162 8.02 -15.83 -8.04
N GLU A 163 7.99 -15.21 -9.23
CA GLU A 163 9.18 -14.64 -9.87
C GLU A 163 9.82 -13.54 -9.01
N ILE A 164 9.00 -12.78 -8.25
CA ILE A 164 9.48 -11.76 -7.34
C ILE A 164 10.49 -12.27 -6.30
N PHE A 165 10.42 -13.54 -5.92
CA PHE A 165 11.38 -14.15 -5.00
C PHE A 165 12.72 -14.46 -5.66
N LYS A 166 12.76 -14.56 -7.00
CA LYS A 166 14.02 -14.66 -7.76
C LYS A 166 14.72 -13.32 -7.88
N ALA A 167 13.97 -12.21 -7.94
CA ALA A 167 14.56 -10.86 -7.94
C ALA A 167 15.13 -10.47 -6.58
N PHE A 168 14.50 -10.90 -5.51
CA PHE A 168 14.96 -10.64 -4.15
C PHE A 168 15.22 -11.98 -3.45
N PRO A 169 16.26 -12.72 -3.83
CA PRO A 169 16.59 -14.00 -3.20
C PRO A 169 16.99 -13.79 -1.74
N ARG A 170 16.75 -14.81 -0.92
CA ARG A 170 17.08 -14.83 0.50
C ARG A 170 17.62 -16.20 0.91
N ASP A 171 18.30 -16.86 -0.02
CA ASP A 171 18.78 -18.23 0.14
C ASP A 171 20.12 -18.27 0.89
N THR A 172 20.87 -17.17 0.85
CA THR A 172 22.15 -17.01 1.55
C THR A 172 22.04 -15.97 2.67
N PRO A 173 22.91 -16.05 3.71
CA PRO A 173 22.97 -15.03 4.77
C PRO A 173 23.20 -13.61 4.23
N GLU A 174 23.95 -13.46 3.15
CA GLU A 174 24.23 -12.16 2.54
C GLU A 174 22.99 -11.60 1.81
N GLU A 175 22.28 -12.41 1.05
CA GLU A 175 21.03 -12.00 0.40
C GLU A 175 19.98 -11.60 1.43
N GLU A 176 19.84 -12.37 2.50
CA GLU A 176 18.92 -12.05 3.60
C GLU A 176 19.34 -10.75 4.30
N ARG A 177 20.64 -10.51 4.49
CA ARG A 177 21.17 -9.26 5.03
C ARG A 177 20.81 -8.07 4.15
N LEU A 178 21.07 -8.17 2.85
CA LEU A 178 20.81 -7.11 1.87
C LEU A 178 19.30 -6.80 1.79
N PHE A 179 18.46 -7.82 1.75
CA PHE A 179 17.00 -7.61 1.72
C PHE A 179 16.50 -6.91 3.00
N LYS A 180 16.96 -7.34 4.18
CA LYS A 180 16.64 -6.68 5.44
C LYS A 180 17.15 -5.24 5.49
N LEU A 181 18.33 -4.97 4.95
CA LEU A 181 18.90 -3.64 4.86
C LEU A 181 18.00 -2.72 4.00
N LEU A 182 17.55 -3.23 2.84
CA LEU A 182 16.61 -2.54 1.96
C LEU A 182 15.27 -2.28 2.69
N GLU A 183 14.71 -3.27 3.39
CA GLU A 183 13.45 -3.11 4.13
C GLU A 183 13.55 -2.06 5.24
N ARG A 184 14.66 -2.04 5.99
CA ARG A 184 14.92 -1.06 7.05
C ARG A 184 15.14 0.35 6.50
N ALA A 185 15.61 0.49 5.26
CA ALA A 185 15.90 1.78 4.64
C ALA A 185 14.69 2.73 4.63
N TYR A 186 13.46 2.21 4.60
CA TYR A 186 12.25 3.02 4.65
C TYR A 186 12.18 3.96 5.86
N VAL A 187 12.52 3.47 7.02
CA VAL A 187 12.47 4.25 8.26
C VAL A 187 13.85 4.78 8.63
N GLU A 188 14.85 3.89 8.62
CA GLU A 188 16.15 4.19 9.23
C GLU A 188 16.97 5.19 8.43
N SER A 189 16.86 5.21 7.11
CA SER A 189 17.55 6.22 6.28
C SER A 189 17.17 7.66 6.64
N ARG A 190 15.97 7.87 7.18
CA ARG A 190 15.43 9.19 7.49
C ARG A 190 15.54 9.59 8.96
N TYR A 191 15.47 8.61 9.86
CA TYR A 191 15.30 8.89 11.29
C TYR A 191 16.42 8.32 12.15
N ASN A 192 17.23 7.38 11.65
CA ASN A 192 18.34 6.81 12.37
C ASN A 192 19.68 7.40 11.87
N PRO A 193 20.37 8.24 12.67
CA PRO A 193 21.67 8.79 12.30
C PRO A 193 22.73 7.70 12.11
N ASP A 194 22.62 6.60 12.86
CA ASP A 194 23.57 5.48 12.85
C ASP A 194 23.26 4.43 11.78
N PHE A 195 22.23 4.64 10.96
CA PHE A 195 21.97 3.76 9.84
C PHE A 195 23.07 3.89 8.80
N GLU A 196 23.74 2.81 8.52
CA GLU A 196 24.80 2.72 7.52
C GLU A 196 24.38 1.80 6.38
N ILE A 197 24.69 2.22 5.17
CA ILE A 197 24.58 1.44 3.95
C ILE A 197 25.71 1.86 3.02
N THR A 198 26.40 0.90 2.45
CA THR A 198 27.59 1.14 1.63
C THR A 198 27.23 1.28 0.15
N LYS A 199 28.21 1.70 -0.63
CA LYS A 199 28.11 1.70 -2.10
C LYS A 199 27.88 0.28 -2.63
N GLU A 200 28.62 -0.66 -2.09
CA GLU A 200 28.61 -2.08 -2.46
C GLU A 200 27.22 -2.71 -2.19
N ASP A 201 26.56 -2.31 -1.10
CA ASP A 201 25.19 -2.76 -0.79
C ASP A 201 24.21 -2.26 -1.85
N ILE A 202 24.32 -1.00 -2.27
CA ILE A 202 23.45 -0.45 -3.33
C ILE A 202 23.76 -1.11 -4.66
N ASP A 203 25.04 -1.32 -5.00
CA ASP A 203 25.45 -1.99 -6.23
C ASP A 203 24.91 -3.42 -6.32
N ALA A 204 24.78 -4.12 -5.19
CA ALA A 204 24.20 -5.46 -5.10
C ALA A 204 22.66 -5.47 -5.21
N LEU A 205 21.98 -4.42 -4.71
CA LEU A 205 20.52 -4.34 -4.66
C LEU A 205 19.91 -3.77 -5.94
N LEU A 206 20.56 -2.81 -6.58
CA LEU A 206 20.02 -2.07 -7.72
C LEU A 206 19.67 -2.97 -8.92
N PRO A 207 20.49 -3.97 -9.34
CA PRO A 207 20.15 -4.84 -10.46
C PRO A 207 18.83 -5.59 -10.24
N ASN A 208 18.54 -6.00 -9.01
CA ASN A 208 17.33 -6.72 -8.65
C ASN A 208 16.05 -5.89 -8.88
N CYS A 209 16.14 -4.58 -8.67
CA CYS A 209 15.03 -3.66 -8.95
C CYS A 209 14.90 -3.36 -10.45
N LEU A 210 16.02 -3.32 -11.19
CA LEU A 210 16.04 -3.00 -12.62
C LEU A 210 15.50 -4.16 -13.47
N LEU A 211 15.71 -5.41 -13.07
CA LEU A 211 15.19 -6.58 -13.79
C LEU A 211 13.67 -6.49 -14.02
N TYR A 212 12.92 -5.94 -13.08
CA TYR A 212 11.48 -5.77 -13.21
C TYR A 212 11.04 -4.54 -14.02
N THR A 213 11.96 -3.63 -14.32
CA THR A 213 11.66 -2.44 -15.12
C THR A 213 12.01 -2.61 -16.59
N SER A 214 13.03 -3.40 -16.92
CA SER A 214 13.43 -3.69 -18.30
C SER A 214 12.51 -4.69 -18.97
N ASP A 215 12.19 -5.81 -18.33
CA ASP A 215 11.32 -6.85 -18.89
C ASP A 215 9.87 -6.34 -19.08
N ALA A 216 9.41 -5.46 -18.22
CA ALA A 216 8.09 -4.82 -18.37
C ALA A 216 8.06 -3.74 -19.45
N ALA A 217 9.20 -3.22 -19.88
CA ALA A 217 9.29 -2.21 -20.95
C ALA A 217 9.47 -2.82 -22.35
N ASP A 218 10.01 -4.04 -22.43
CA ASP A 218 10.26 -4.74 -23.69
C ASP A 218 9.08 -5.64 -24.12
N GLU A 219 8.14 -5.94 -23.22
CA GLU A 219 6.91 -6.70 -23.49
C GLU A 219 5.67 -5.81 -23.76
N LEU A 220 5.82 -4.48 -23.80
CA LEU A 220 4.78 -3.49 -24.09
C LEU A 220 5.09 -2.74 -25.38
#